data_5b2065c9c91ecf0eb3aabea381567f71
#
_entry.id   5b2065c9c91ecf0eb3aabea381567f71
#
_cell.length_a   1.000
_cell.length_b   1.000
_cell.length_c   1.000
_cell.angle_alpha   90.00
_cell.angle_beta   90.00
_cell.angle_gamma   90.00
#
_symmetry.space_group_name_H-M   'P 1'
#
loop_
_entity.id
_entity.type
_entity.pdbx_description
1 polymer ?
#
loop_
_entity_poly.entity_id
_entity_poly.type
_entity_poly.pdbx_seq_one_letter_code
_entity_poly.pdbx_strand_id
1 'polypeptide(L)'
;CLSYHFILVVHASTLDTKSDSAVMQEGKSTQAQADKPDNEAGAGAKDEADHKDDAASKDDAASGVSMSEVSLCIDNKNVYEGMQQAYANGYQPVCANGNVTLVLPLISDGKLQQDKITASVDLGATDSSPFVFRSYEKEFNCKPEYINGTGETKDIFLVSFELTLSGKRVNGIYPVIINVTGKDENGIEVQKSFTNFVTVADGIDTNAASS
;
A
#
# COMPACT_ATOMS: atom_id res chain seq x y z
N CYS A 1 43.71 11.90 -8.79
CA CYS A 1 42.78 12.11 -9.92
C CYS A 1 42.66 10.82 -10.71
N LEU A 2 41.66 10.03 -10.42
CA LEU A 2 41.25 8.92 -11.31
C LEU A 2 39.81 9.16 -11.71
N SER A 3 39.65 9.53 -12.97
CA SER A 3 38.36 9.74 -13.63
C SER A 3 37.81 8.35 -14.03
N TYR A 4 36.73 7.91 -13.42
CA TYR A 4 36.00 6.72 -13.89
C TYR A 4 34.94 7.15 -14.89
N HIS A 5 35.19 6.79 -16.14
CA HIS A 5 34.18 6.89 -17.20
C HIS A 5 33.24 5.68 -17.08
N PHE A 6 31.99 5.95 -16.77
CA PHE A 6 30.92 4.95 -16.87
C PHE A 6 30.45 4.88 -18.32
N ILE A 7 30.68 3.72 -18.96
CA ILE A 7 30.12 3.43 -20.27
C ILE A 7 28.73 2.86 -20.04
N LEU A 8 27.72 3.64 -20.46
CA LEU A 8 26.32 3.20 -20.52
C LEU A 8 26.13 2.31 -21.75
N VAL A 9 25.99 1.01 -21.57
CA VAL A 9 25.60 0.09 -22.64
C VAL A 9 24.09 0.02 -22.70
N VAL A 10 23.50 0.67 -23.68
CA VAL A 10 22.07 0.56 -23.99
C VAL A 10 21.84 -0.67 -24.85
N HIS A 11 21.18 -1.68 -24.32
CA HIS A 11 20.68 -2.81 -25.10
C HIS A 11 19.27 -2.46 -25.61
N ALA A 12 19.16 -2.24 -26.90
CA ALA A 12 17.89 -2.15 -27.58
C ALA A 12 17.35 -3.57 -27.83
N SER A 13 16.30 -3.97 -27.18
CA SER A 13 15.55 -5.17 -27.51
C SER A 13 14.44 -4.82 -28.49
N THR A 14 14.56 -5.34 -29.69
CA THR A 14 13.53 -5.32 -30.74
C THR A 14 12.40 -6.26 -30.34
N LEU A 15 11.20 -5.70 -30.18
CA LEU A 15 9.95 -6.45 -30.02
C LEU A 15 9.44 -6.89 -31.40
N ASP A 16 9.41 -8.20 -31.57
CA ASP A 16 8.77 -8.85 -32.71
C ASP A 16 7.26 -8.96 -32.46
N THR A 17 6.50 -8.23 -33.26
CA THR A 17 5.04 -8.26 -33.29
C THR A 17 4.58 -9.46 -34.10
N LYS A 18 3.98 -10.45 -33.45
CA LYS A 18 3.18 -11.46 -34.16
C LYS A 18 1.72 -11.35 -33.74
N SER A 19 0.96 -10.79 -34.65
CA SER A 19 -0.49 -10.79 -34.71
C SER A 19 -0.99 -12.22 -34.92
N ASP A 20 -1.95 -12.67 -34.12
CA ASP A 20 -2.87 -13.72 -34.59
C ASP A 20 -4.29 -13.45 -34.08
N SER A 21 -5.16 -13.53 -35.05
CA SER A 21 -6.58 -13.16 -35.02
C SER A 21 -7.46 -14.30 -34.55
N ALA A 22 -8.61 -13.89 -34.00
CA ALA A 22 -9.95 -14.49 -34.07
C ALA A 22 -10.21 -15.78 -33.27
N VAL A 23 -11.25 -15.78 -32.48
CA VAL A 23 -12.57 -16.33 -32.80
C VAL A 23 -13.61 -15.89 -31.78
N MET A 24 -14.69 -15.30 -32.28
CA MET A 24 -15.99 -15.11 -31.60
C MET A 24 -16.62 -16.45 -31.25
N GLN A 25 -17.25 -16.53 -30.09
CA GLN A 25 -18.43 -17.41 -29.93
C GLN A 25 -19.43 -16.78 -28.97
N GLU A 26 -20.56 -16.41 -29.52
CA GLU A 26 -21.82 -16.08 -28.86
C GLU A 26 -22.46 -17.33 -28.25
N GLY A 27 -23.17 -17.12 -27.15
CA GLY A 27 -24.05 -18.13 -26.55
C GLY A 27 -24.81 -17.53 -25.38
N LYS A 28 -25.83 -16.82 -25.62
CA LYS A 28 -27.28 -16.94 -25.53
C LYS A 28 -27.81 -17.52 -24.20
N SER A 29 -28.40 -16.57 -23.44
CA SER A 29 -29.71 -16.60 -22.76
C SER A 29 -30.18 -17.87 -22.03
N THR A 30 -30.57 -17.72 -20.75
CA THR A 30 -31.92 -18.07 -20.32
C THR A 30 -32.29 -17.42 -18.97
N GLN A 31 -33.41 -16.70 -18.93
CA GLN A 31 -34.20 -16.24 -17.78
C GLN A 31 -34.98 -17.40 -17.14
N ALA A 32 -35.16 -17.33 -15.81
CA ALA A 32 -36.36 -17.76 -15.07
C ALA A 32 -36.18 -17.22 -13.64
N GLN A 33 -36.84 -16.34 -13.11
CA GLN A 33 -38.19 -15.97 -12.67
C GLN A 33 -38.78 -16.86 -11.55
N ALA A 34 -39.12 -16.15 -10.43
CA ALA A 34 -40.15 -16.35 -9.40
C ALA A 34 -39.91 -17.48 -8.38
N ASP A 35 -40.01 -17.19 -7.08
CA ASP A 35 -41.26 -17.08 -6.33
C ASP A 35 -40.99 -16.62 -4.87
N LYS A 36 -41.84 -15.70 -4.38
CA LYS A 36 -42.12 -15.42 -2.99
C LYS A 36 -43.24 -16.37 -2.53
N PRO A 37 -43.37 -16.77 -1.25
CA PRO A 37 -44.48 -16.18 -0.52
C PRO A 37 -44.21 -15.77 0.93
N ASP A 38 -45.03 -14.82 1.35
CA ASP A 38 -45.34 -14.31 2.68
C ASP A 38 -45.80 -15.41 3.67
N ASN A 39 -45.60 -15.17 4.97
CA ASN A 39 -46.64 -15.27 6.01
C ASN A 39 -46.11 -14.78 7.37
N GLU A 40 -46.69 -13.72 7.88
CA GLU A 40 -47.64 -13.54 8.99
C GLU A 40 -47.14 -13.82 10.40
N ALA A 41 -47.09 -12.74 11.13
CA ALA A 41 -47.77 -12.31 12.34
C ALA A 41 -47.94 -13.32 13.52
N GLY A 42 -47.49 -12.86 14.69
CA GLY A 42 -47.84 -13.43 15.99
C GLY A 42 -47.51 -12.49 17.12
N ALA A 43 -48.51 -11.71 17.54
CA ALA A 43 -48.52 -10.87 18.73
C ALA A 43 -48.82 -11.67 20.01
N GLY A 44 -48.28 -11.22 21.17
CA GLY A 44 -48.68 -11.71 22.48
C GLY A 44 -47.70 -11.25 23.55
N ALA A 45 -47.92 -10.18 24.18
CA ALA A 45 -48.53 -9.73 25.41
C ALA A 45 -47.88 -10.24 26.71
N LYS A 46 -47.33 -9.23 27.45
CA LYS A 46 -47.34 -9.00 28.90
C LYS A 46 -47.14 -10.13 29.89
N ASP A 47 -46.18 -9.97 30.84
CA ASP A 47 -46.53 -9.72 32.25
C ASP A 47 -45.34 -9.20 33.06
N GLU A 48 -45.69 -8.45 34.10
CA GLU A 48 -44.93 -7.64 35.01
C GLU A 48 -44.29 -8.42 36.17
N ALA A 49 -43.35 -7.72 36.83
CA ALA A 49 -42.93 -7.76 38.26
C ALA A 49 -41.98 -8.90 38.69
N ASP A 50 -40.86 -8.61 39.27
CA ASP A 50 -40.66 -8.08 40.62
C ASP A 50 -39.19 -7.88 40.97
N HIS A 51 -38.91 -6.96 41.85
CA HIS A 51 -37.66 -6.56 42.45
C HIS A 51 -36.81 -7.69 42.99
N LYS A 52 -35.48 -7.57 42.81
CA LYS A 52 -34.54 -7.65 43.95
C LYS A 52 -33.21 -7.00 43.63
N ASP A 53 -32.90 -5.97 44.43
CA ASP A 53 -31.56 -5.42 44.64
C ASP A 53 -30.58 -6.52 45.04
N ASP A 54 -29.47 -6.65 44.30
CA ASP A 54 -28.23 -7.12 44.84
C ASP A 54 -27.09 -6.32 44.22
N ALA A 55 -26.52 -5.47 45.05
CA ALA A 55 -25.27 -4.78 44.75
C ALA A 55 -24.14 -5.80 44.63
N ALA A 56 -23.69 -6.03 43.42
CA ALA A 56 -22.47 -6.74 43.14
C ALA A 56 -21.56 -5.84 42.30
N SER A 57 -20.57 -5.37 43.02
CA SER A 57 -19.23 -5.01 42.57
C SER A 57 -19.05 -4.82 41.05
N LYS A 58 -18.94 -3.60 40.63
CA LYS A 58 -18.29 -3.25 39.39
C LYS A 58 -16.82 -3.59 39.51
N ASP A 59 -16.44 -4.74 39.04
CA ASP A 59 -15.10 -4.94 38.53
C ASP A 59 -15.00 -4.14 37.25
N ASP A 60 -14.44 -2.95 37.32
CA ASP A 60 -13.89 -2.23 36.21
C ASP A 60 -12.73 -3.10 35.67
N ALA A 61 -13.08 -4.09 34.84
CA ALA A 61 -12.13 -4.70 33.94
C ALA A 61 -11.77 -3.57 32.94
N ALA A 62 -10.73 -2.83 33.29
CA ALA A 62 -10.02 -2.02 32.32
C ALA A 62 -9.72 -2.96 31.15
N SER A 63 -10.45 -2.79 30.05
CA SER A 63 -10.16 -3.42 28.78
C SER A 63 -8.80 -2.89 28.35
N GLY A 64 -7.75 -3.52 28.85
CA GLY A 64 -6.39 -3.28 28.41
C GLY A 64 -6.34 -3.61 26.93
N VAL A 65 -6.33 -2.59 26.10
CA VAL A 65 -6.03 -2.76 24.67
C VAL A 65 -4.65 -3.39 24.62
N SER A 66 -4.60 -4.67 24.33
CA SER A 66 -3.33 -5.38 24.13
C SER A 66 -2.67 -4.78 22.89
N MET A 67 -1.54 -4.12 23.08
CA MET A 67 -0.73 -3.61 21.97
C MET A 67 0.30 -4.67 21.60
N SER A 68 0.51 -4.87 20.30
CA SER A 68 1.56 -5.75 19.82
C SER A 68 2.94 -5.16 20.14
N GLU A 69 3.87 -6.02 20.57
CA GLU A 69 5.28 -5.66 20.75
C GLU A 69 6.04 -5.67 19.39
N VAL A 70 5.45 -6.24 18.35
CA VAL A 70 6.05 -6.29 17.02
C VAL A 70 6.01 -4.93 16.36
N SER A 71 7.14 -4.46 15.88
CA SER A 71 7.23 -3.23 15.11
C SER A 71 7.79 -3.45 13.70
N LEU A 72 7.42 -2.53 12.82
CA LEU A 72 7.90 -2.46 11.45
C LEU A 72 8.81 -1.25 11.29
N CYS A 73 9.95 -1.44 10.63
CA CYS A 73 10.84 -0.34 10.31
C CYS A 73 11.40 -0.45 8.88
N ILE A 74 11.88 0.68 8.35
CA ILE A 74 12.48 0.71 7.02
C ILE A 74 13.90 0.16 7.10
N ASP A 75 14.26 -0.72 6.16
CA ASP A 75 15.66 -1.02 5.90
C ASP A 75 16.31 0.20 5.23
N ASN A 76 17.00 0.99 6.02
CA ASN A 76 17.57 2.26 5.60
C ASN A 76 19.01 2.16 5.08
N LYS A 77 19.54 0.94 4.92
CA LYS A 77 20.94 0.71 4.53
C LYS A 77 21.07 0.10 3.14
N ASN A 78 20.11 -0.73 2.75
CA ASN A 78 20.19 -1.52 1.55
C ASN A 78 19.35 -0.91 0.41
N VAL A 79 19.72 -1.25 -0.81
CA VAL A 79 19.01 -0.87 -2.04
C VAL A 79 18.45 -2.14 -2.65
N TYR A 80 17.16 -2.14 -2.95
CA TYR A 80 16.44 -3.27 -3.54
C TYR A 80 15.93 -2.92 -4.92
N GLU A 81 15.30 -3.87 -5.58
CA GLU A 81 14.70 -3.66 -6.89
C GLU A 81 13.74 -2.46 -6.89
N GLY A 82 13.82 -1.61 -7.91
CA GLY A 82 13.02 -0.40 -8.05
C GLY A 82 13.48 0.81 -7.23
N MET A 83 14.52 0.66 -6.42
CA MET A 83 15.13 1.75 -5.66
C MET A 83 16.36 2.30 -6.38
N GLN A 84 16.58 3.61 -6.33
CA GLN A 84 17.79 4.28 -6.84
C GLN A 84 18.88 4.37 -5.79
N GLN A 85 18.53 4.54 -4.53
CA GLN A 85 19.44 4.67 -3.39
C GLN A 85 18.79 4.20 -2.10
N ALA A 86 19.60 3.95 -1.07
CA ALA A 86 19.10 3.63 0.26
C ALA A 86 18.43 4.85 0.93
N TYR A 87 17.48 4.58 1.82
CA TYR A 87 16.79 5.65 2.57
C TYR A 87 17.71 6.49 3.45
N ALA A 88 18.79 5.89 3.99
CA ALA A 88 19.78 6.64 4.77
C ALA A 88 20.44 7.81 4.01
N ASN A 89 20.36 7.80 2.70
CA ASN A 89 20.89 8.86 1.82
C ASN A 89 19.81 9.87 1.39
N GLY A 90 18.67 9.91 2.09
CA GLY A 90 17.57 10.81 1.76
C GLY A 90 16.85 10.41 0.47
N TYR A 91 16.52 9.12 0.35
CA TYR A 91 15.82 8.59 -0.83
C TYR A 91 14.50 9.33 -1.07
N GLN A 92 14.41 9.96 -2.24
CA GLN A 92 13.23 10.64 -2.73
C GLN A 92 12.97 10.21 -4.17
N PRO A 93 12.01 9.31 -4.44
CA PRO A 93 11.71 8.88 -5.79
C PRO A 93 11.29 10.06 -6.66
N VAL A 94 11.82 10.11 -7.89
CA VAL A 94 11.56 11.18 -8.85
C VAL A 94 10.55 10.70 -9.88
N CYS A 95 9.55 11.54 -10.13
CA CYS A 95 8.57 11.31 -11.21
C CYS A 95 9.25 11.36 -12.57
N ALA A 96 8.98 10.36 -13.40
CA ALA A 96 9.41 10.31 -14.78
C ALA A 96 8.22 10.02 -15.69
N ASN A 97 7.98 10.89 -16.68
CA ASN A 97 6.87 10.73 -17.64
C ASN A 97 5.49 10.56 -16.98
N GLY A 98 5.26 11.26 -15.87
CA GLY A 98 3.99 11.20 -15.14
C GLY A 98 3.77 9.95 -14.31
N ASN A 99 4.81 9.17 -14.07
CA ASN A 99 4.75 7.99 -13.17
C ASN A 99 5.91 8.03 -12.18
N VAL A 100 5.70 7.42 -11.02
CA VAL A 100 6.75 7.22 -10.02
C VAL A 100 6.55 5.86 -9.35
N THR A 101 7.64 5.11 -9.23
CA THR A 101 7.67 3.89 -8.46
C THR A 101 8.10 4.20 -7.03
N LEU A 102 7.22 3.94 -6.08
CA LEU A 102 7.45 4.10 -4.67
C LEU A 102 7.80 2.73 -4.09
N VAL A 103 9.00 2.57 -3.54
CA VAL A 103 9.46 1.32 -2.94
C VAL A 103 9.78 1.56 -1.48
N LEU A 104 9.25 0.70 -0.60
CA LEU A 104 9.45 0.76 0.84
C LEU A 104 9.89 -0.62 1.34
N PRO A 105 11.18 -0.84 1.59
CA PRO A 105 11.70 -2.09 2.13
C PRO A 105 11.49 -2.11 3.64
N LEU A 106 10.58 -2.97 4.11
CA LEU A 106 10.23 -3.07 5.52
C LEU A 106 10.80 -4.35 6.14
N ILE A 107 11.32 -4.20 7.34
CA ILE A 107 11.72 -5.31 8.22
C ILE A 107 10.87 -5.31 9.47
N SER A 108 10.57 -6.48 9.99
CA SER A 108 9.86 -6.69 11.24
C SER A 108 10.85 -7.17 12.31
N ASP A 109 10.71 -6.67 13.54
CA ASP A 109 11.48 -7.15 14.69
C ASP A 109 10.85 -8.34 15.40
N GLY A 110 9.70 -8.81 14.91
CA GLY A 110 9.00 -10.00 15.38
C GLY A 110 8.25 -10.68 14.24
N LYS A 111 7.63 -11.82 14.54
CA LYS A 111 6.88 -12.59 13.57
C LYS A 111 5.48 -12.05 13.38
N LEU A 112 5.06 -11.98 12.13
CA LEU A 112 3.71 -11.67 11.72
C LEU A 112 2.97 -12.92 11.26
N GLN A 113 1.66 -12.95 11.44
CA GLN A 113 0.84 -14.05 10.96
C GLN A 113 0.97 -14.19 9.44
N GLN A 114 1.23 -15.42 8.98
CA GLN A 114 1.41 -15.75 7.56
C GLN A 114 2.57 -15.00 6.89
N ASP A 115 3.47 -14.39 7.66
CA ASP A 115 4.55 -13.53 7.14
C ASP A 115 4.03 -12.48 6.15
N LYS A 116 2.87 -11.86 6.47
CA LYS A 116 2.11 -11.00 5.58
C LYS A 116 1.73 -9.67 6.22
N ILE A 117 1.75 -8.63 5.39
CA ILE A 117 1.23 -7.30 5.69
C ILE A 117 0.29 -6.82 4.58
N THR A 118 -0.60 -5.89 4.89
CA THR A 118 -1.35 -5.10 3.93
C THR A 118 -0.83 -3.68 3.96
N ALA A 119 -0.53 -3.12 2.81
CA ALA A 119 -0.12 -1.72 2.69
C ALA A 119 -1.07 -0.95 1.78
N SER A 120 -1.38 0.28 2.16
CA SER A 120 -2.18 1.22 1.38
C SER A 120 -1.48 2.56 1.27
N VAL A 121 -1.79 3.32 0.22
CA VAL A 121 -1.21 4.63 -0.06
C VAL A 121 -2.26 5.70 0.18
N ASP A 122 -1.95 6.66 1.05
CA ASP A 122 -2.70 7.89 1.22
C ASP A 122 -1.96 9.03 0.48
N LEU A 123 -2.62 9.56 -0.54
CA LEU A 123 -2.11 10.63 -1.40
C LEU A 123 -2.53 12.03 -0.93
N GLY A 124 -3.21 12.11 0.21
CA GLY A 124 -3.84 13.35 0.66
C GLY A 124 -5.03 13.76 -0.23
N ALA A 125 -5.95 14.52 0.32
CA ALA A 125 -7.17 14.96 -0.36
C ALA A 125 -7.12 16.47 -0.63
N THR A 126 -6.15 16.93 -1.41
CA THR A 126 -6.06 18.35 -1.77
C THR A 126 -6.17 18.52 -3.27
N ASP A 127 -6.85 19.61 -3.70
CA ASP A 127 -6.95 19.98 -5.12
C ASP A 127 -5.59 20.27 -5.76
N SER A 128 -4.55 20.47 -4.95
CA SER A 128 -3.16 20.69 -5.36
C SER A 128 -2.34 19.40 -5.46
N SER A 129 -2.92 18.23 -5.13
CA SER A 129 -2.20 16.97 -5.25
C SER A 129 -1.85 16.67 -6.71
N PRO A 130 -0.59 16.33 -7.02
CA PRO A 130 -0.20 15.99 -8.38
C PRO A 130 -0.63 14.58 -8.79
N PHE A 131 -1.12 13.77 -7.85
CA PHE A 131 -1.42 12.35 -8.07
C PHE A 131 -2.82 12.12 -8.64
N VAL A 132 -2.94 11.10 -9.48
CA VAL A 132 -4.24 10.57 -9.88
C VAL A 132 -4.75 9.68 -8.76
N PHE A 133 -5.90 10.03 -8.18
CA PHE A 133 -6.50 9.27 -7.10
C PHE A 133 -6.99 7.91 -7.58
N ARG A 134 -6.46 6.86 -6.95
CA ARG A 134 -6.89 5.47 -7.09
C ARG A 134 -6.81 4.79 -5.74
N SER A 135 -7.48 3.68 -5.57
CA SER A 135 -7.23 2.79 -4.43
C SER A 135 -5.92 2.07 -4.66
N TYR A 136 -4.93 2.38 -3.83
CA TYR A 136 -3.65 1.67 -3.81
C TYR A 136 -3.58 0.87 -2.51
N GLU A 137 -4.04 -0.38 -2.57
CA GLU A 137 -3.95 -1.30 -1.46
C GLU A 137 -3.52 -2.67 -1.98
N LYS A 138 -2.53 -3.26 -1.34
CA LYS A 138 -1.99 -4.58 -1.70
C LYS A 138 -1.51 -5.33 -0.47
N GLU A 139 -1.54 -6.67 -0.57
CA GLU A 139 -0.86 -7.55 0.36
C GLU A 139 0.57 -7.82 -0.09
N PHE A 140 1.48 -7.90 0.88
CA PHE A 140 2.90 -8.20 0.67
C PHE A 140 3.33 -9.29 1.63
N ASN A 141 4.08 -10.26 1.11
CA ASN A 141 4.66 -11.33 1.91
C ASN A 141 6.13 -11.04 2.21
N CYS A 142 6.59 -11.43 3.38
CA CYS A 142 8.00 -11.45 3.70
C CYS A 142 8.69 -12.54 2.86
N LYS A 143 9.73 -12.17 2.16
CA LYS A 143 10.50 -13.10 1.32
C LYS A 143 11.94 -12.61 1.15
N PRO A 144 12.88 -13.51 0.79
CA PRO A 144 14.24 -13.12 0.48
C PRO A 144 14.26 -12.25 -0.77
N GLU A 145 14.67 -11.00 -0.59
CA GLU A 145 14.85 -10.03 -1.67
C GLU A 145 16.34 -9.75 -1.87
N TYR A 146 16.72 -9.55 -3.11
CA TYR A 146 18.10 -9.34 -3.49
C TYR A 146 18.58 -7.93 -3.16
N ILE A 147 19.72 -7.83 -2.46
CA ILE A 147 20.34 -6.53 -2.15
C ILE A 147 21.24 -6.15 -3.34
N ASN A 148 20.91 -5.04 -4.00
CA ASN A 148 21.62 -4.58 -5.18
C ASN A 148 23.12 -4.36 -4.91
N GLY A 149 23.95 -4.97 -5.75
CA GLY A 149 25.40 -4.79 -5.71
C GLY A 149 26.15 -5.63 -4.66
N THR A 150 25.48 -6.46 -3.86
CA THR A 150 26.15 -7.27 -2.82
C THR A 150 26.22 -8.76 -3.14
N GLY A 151 25.27 -9.29 -3.91
CA GLY A 151 25.10 -10.72 -4.12
C GLY A 151 24.37 -11.43 -2.98
N GLU A 152 23.86 -10.70 -2.00
CA GLU A 152 23.18 -11.23 -0.83
C GLU A 152 21.67 -11.01 -0.92
N THR A 153 20.90 -11.80 -0.16
CA THR A 153 19.46 -11.63 0.01
C THR A 153 19.13 -11.34 1.48
N LYS A 154 18.01 -10.68 1.71
CA LYS A 154 17.48 -10.42 3.03
C LYS A 154 15.97 -10.60 3.03
N ASP A 155 15.45 -11.25 4.07
CA ASP A 155 14.00 -11.41 4.25
C ASP A 155 13.38 -10.08 4.64
N ILE A 156 12.53 -9.56 3.75
CA ILE A 156 11.86 -8.27 3.92
C ILE A 156 10.47 -8.29 3.28
N PHE A 157 9.64 -7.32 3.65
CA PHE A 157 8.46 -6.93 2.89
C PHE A 157 8.84 -5.82 1.92
N LEU A 158 8.98 -6.14 0.64
CA LEU A 158 9.25 -5.13 -0.38
C LEU A 158 7.94 -4.53 -0.87
N VAL A 159 7.48 -3.50 -0.16
CA VAL A 159 6.26 -2.76 -0.52
C VAL A 159 6.54 -1.88 -1.72
N SER A 160 5.79 -2.06 -2.79
CA SER A 160 5.98 -1.31 -4.04
C SER A 160 4.65 -0.88 -4.65
N PHE A 161 4.57 0.40 -5.00
CA PHE A 161 3.45 1.02 -5.69
C PHE A 161 3.91 1.85 -6.87
N GLU A 162 3.23 1.71 -7.99
CA GLU A 162 3.39 2.59 -9.14
C GLU A 162 2.28 3.65 -9.10
N LEU A 163 2.67 4.91 -8.86
CA LEU A 163 1.77 6.04 -8.77
C LEU A 163 1.74 6.78 -10.11
N THR A 164 0.53 7.08 -10.58
CA THR A 164 0.32 7.91 -11.77
C THR A 164 0.06 9.34 -11.35
N LEU A 165 0.68 10.29 -12.04
CA LEU A 165 0.52 11.71 -11.81
C LEU A 165 -0.35 12.36 -12.87
N SER A 166 -1.02 13.45 -12.48
CA SER A 166 -1.84 14.27 -13.37
C SER A 166 -0.99 14.89 -14.50
N GLY A 167 -1.58 15.03 -15.68
CA GLY A 167 -0.97 15.79 -16.76
C GLY A 167 -0.80 17.28 -16.47
N LYS A 168 -1.48 17.80 -15.43
CA LYS A 168 -1.36 19.20 -14.95
C LYS A 168 -0.50 19.32 -13.68
N ARG A 169 0.33 18.30 -13.41
CA ARG A 169 1.20 18.30 -12.23
C ARG A 169 2.13 19.49 -12.20
N VAL A 170 2.37 20.01 -11.02
CA VAL A 170 3.27 21.12 -10.77
C VAL A 170 4.57 20.56 -10.19
N ASN A 171 5.71 21.16 -10.54
CA ASN A 171 7.00 20.81 -9.97
C ASN A 171 7.02 21.08 -8.46
N GLY A 172 7.58 20.16 -7.69
CA GLY A 172 7.63 20.24 -6.24
C GLY A 172 7.93 18.91 -5.56
N ILE A 173 7.89 18.94 -4.24
CA ILE A 173 8.07 17.75 -3.39
C ILE A 173 6.75 17.51 -2.65
N TYR A 174 6.21 16.32 -2.80
CA TYR A 174 4.88 15.96 -2.30
C TYR A 174 4.95 14.79 -1.32
N PRO A 175 4.35 14.90 -0.13
CA PRO A 175 4.29 13.80 0.80
C PRO A 175 3.32 12.72 0.32
N VAL A 176 3.70 11.48 0.54
CA VAL A 176 2.88 10.29 0.33
C VAL A 176 2.97 9.44 1.58
N ILE A 177 1.85 9.09 2.17
CA ILE A 177 1.80 8.27 3.38
C ILE A 177 1.49 6.83 2.98
N ILE A 178 2.33 5.90 3.41
CA ILE A 178 2.07 4.46 3.30
C ILE A 178 1.62 3.95 4.66
N ASN A 179 0.37 3.51 4.74
CA ASN A 179 -0.19 2.87 5.92
C ASN A 179 -0.02 1.37 5.79
N VAL A 180 0.56 0.75 6.80
CA VAL A 180 0.82 -0.68 6.83
C VAL A 180 0.13 -1.30 8.02
N THR A 181 -0.56 -2.41 7.79
CA THR A 181 -1.23 -3.20 8.82
C THR A 181 -0.82 -4.67 8.71
N GLY A 182 -0.80 -5.35 9.84
CA GLY A 182 -0.57 -6.78 9.94
C GLY A 182 -1.13 -7.31 11.26
N LYS A 183 -0.87 -8.57 11.56
CA LYS A 183 -1.17 -9.16 12.86
C LYS A 183 0.05 -9.91 13.34
N ASP A 184 0.35 -9.82 14.63
CA ASP A 184 1.38 -10.63 15.24
C ASP A 184 0.94 -12.10 15.42
N GLU A 185 1.80 -12.95 15.95
CA GLU A 185 1.50 -14.37 16.19
C GLU A 185 0.29 -14.58 17.11
N ASN A 186 -0.03 -13.62 17.97
CA ASN A 186 -1.16 -13.64 18.90
C ASN A 186 -2.44 -13.08 18.27
N GLY A 187 -2.40 -12.62 17.02
CA GLY A 187 -3.53 -12.01 16.33
C GLY A 187 -3.75 -10.54 16.71
N ILE A 188 -2.82 -9.93 17.46
CA ILE A 188 -2.89 -8.52 17.82
C ILE A 188 -2.47 -7.69 16.61
N GLU A 189 -3.22 -6.62 16.36
CA GLU A 189 -2.96 -5.74 15.22
C GLU A 189 -1.65 -4.97 15.36
N VAL A 190 -0.87 -4.97 14.29
CA VAL A 190 0.34 -4.17 14.11
C VAL A 190 0.03 -3.10 13.07
N GLN A 191 0.17 -1.84 13.43
CA GLN A 191 -0.09 -0.71 12.55
C GLN A 191 1.12 0.22 12.50
N LYS A 192 1.48 0.67 11.29
CA LYS A 192 2.56 1.65 11.09
C LYS A 192 2.28 2.52 9.88
N SER A 193 2.60 3.80 10.01
CA SER A 193 2.55 4.75 8.88
C SER A 193 3.94 5.29 8.58
N PHE A 194 4.26 5.38 7.29
CA PHE A 194 5.53 5.89 6.79
C PHE A 194 5.26 7.03 5.81
N THR A 195 5.93 8.17 6.01
CA THR A 195 5.85 9.28 5.09
C THR A 195 7.03 9.23 4.13
N ASN A 196 6.73 9.18 2.85
CA ASN A 196 7.68 9.33 1.75
C ASN A 196 7.48 10.67 1.05
N PHE A 197 8.50 11.15 0.37
CA PHE A 197 8.42 12.36 -0.44
C PHE A 197 8.71 12.03 -1.89
N VAL A 198 7.79 12.40 -2.78
CA VAL A 198 7.95 12.24 -4.22
C VAL A 198 8.35 13.57 -4.83
N THR A 199 9.42 13.57 -5.61
CA THR A 199 9.87 14.74 -6.35
C THR A 199 9.25 14.75 -7.74
N VAL A 200 8.51 15.82 -8.05
CA VAL A 200 7.99 16.11 -9.39
C VAL A 200 8.88 17.18 -10.02
N ALA A 201 9.58 16.83 -11.08
CA ALA A 201 10.48 17.70 -11.83
C ALA A 201 10.15 17.80 -13.31
N ASP A 202 9.14 17.04 -13.77
CA ASP A 202 8.68 16.95 -15.15
C ASP A 202 7.29 17.59 -15.35
N GLY A 203 6.91 18.47 -14.45
CA GLY A 203 5.62 19.16 -14.43
C GLY A 203 5.73 20.63 -14.84
N ILE A 204 4.70 21.41 -14.51
CA ILE A 204 4.61 22.85 -14.78
C ILE A 204 5.43 23.60 -13.73
N ASP A 205 6.29 24.51 -14.19
CA ASP A 205 6.98 25.46 -13.33
C ASP A 205 6.10 26.67 -13.04
N THR A 206 5.70 26.86 -11.78
CA THR A 206 4.93 28.03 -11.39
C THR A 206 5.76 29.29 -11.27
N ASN A 207 7.09 29.17 -11.20
CA ASN A 207 8.02 30.31 -11.10
C ASN A 207 8.39 30.93 -12.47
N ALA A 208 8.02 30.29 -13.59
CA ALA A 208 8.32 30.79 -14.94
C ALA A 208 7.34 31.88 -15.43
N ALA A 209 6.30 32.22 -14.68
CA ALA A 209 5.24 33.15 -15.08
C ALA A 209 5.46 34.62 -14.64
N SER A 210 6.65 34.98 -14.19
CA SER A 210 6.97 36.35 -13.70
C SER A 210 8.20 36.93 -14.39
N SER A 211 8.21 36.92 -15.73
CA SER A 211 9.23 37.61 -16.51
C SER A 211 8.59 38.44 -17.60
#